data_799c40f43fe96aea92f92687faa1cc35
#
_entry.id   799c40f43fe96aea92f92687faa1cc35
#
_cell.length_a   1.000
_cell.length_b   1.000
_cell.length_c   1.000
_cell.angle_alpha   90.00
_cell.angle_beta   90.00
_cell.angle_gamma   90.00
#
_symmetry.space_group_name_H-M   'P 1'
#
loop_
_entity.id
_entity.type
_entity.pdbx_description
1 polymer ?
#
loop_
_entity_poly.entity_id
_entity_poly.type
_entity_poly.pdbx_seq_one_letter_code
_entity_poly.pdbx_strand_id
1 'polypeptide(L)'
;MINTMIDESDKSLFRSTVDFQKPLDKDSHKKQNPRKMSSIAPFENYSFLYEANITGSEVITHFKDGLSPKVLKKMKQGNIGSTPSIDLHGYKIEQACQSVSDFIHFHSDKRFIQIIHGKGYHSDNGLSIMKSQVVHYLKQHPNVLAFCSCPQDMGGTGAVFVHLKTDV
;
A
#
# COMPACT_ATOMS: atom_id res chain seq x y z
N MET A 1 4.70 5.55 -53.47
CA MET A 1 4.88 4.14 -53.10
C MET A 1 6.38 3.87 -53.14
N ILE A 2 7.06 3.92 -52.02
CA ILE A 2 8.47 3.55 -51.90
C ILE A 2 8.49 2.29 -51.05
N ASN A 3 8.65 1.16 -51.74
CA ASN A 3 8.78 -0.16 -51.17
C ASN A 3 10.28 -0.36 -50.88
N THR A 4 10.73 -0.11 -49.66
CA THR A 4 12.07 -0.44 -49.19
C THR A 4 12.16 -1.92 -48.94
N MET A 5 12.57 -2.69 -49.91
CA MET A 5 13.04 -4.07 -49.73
C MET A 5 14.27 -4.03 -48.83
N ILE A 6 14.17 -4.65 -47.67
CA ILE A 6 15.32 -4.94 -46.78
C ILE A 6 16.18 -5.97 -47.55
N ASP A 7 17.40 -5.58 -47.88
CA ASP A 7 18.34 -6.40 -48.65
C ASP A 7 18.80 -7.60 -47.80
N GLU A 8 19.08 -8.73 -48.46
CA GLU A 8 19.61 -9.96 -47.84
C GLU A 8 20.95 -9.75 -47.11
N SER A 9 21.72 -8.75 -47.56
CA SER A 9 22.97 -8.34 -46.92
C SER A 9 22.75 -7.74 -45.50
N ASP A 10 21.66 -6.97 -45.31
CA ASP A 10 21.29 -6.40 -44.00
C ASP A 10 20.85 -7.48 -43.00
N LYS A 11 20.19 -8.54 -43.51
CA LYS A 11 19.83 -9.69 -42.67
C LYS A 11 21.04 -10.51 -42.26
N SER A 12 22.06 -10.61 -43.12
CA SER A 12 23.30 -11.33 -42.78
C SER A 12 24.14 -10.58 -41.73
N LEU A 13 24.21 -9.25 -41.84
CA LEU A 13 24.87 -8.38 -40.85
C LEU A 13 24.19 -8.45 -39.49
N PHE A 14 22.88 -8.45 -39.47
CA PHE A 14 22.12 -8.58 -38.21
C PHE A 14 22.36 -9.93 -37.53
N ARG A 15 22.42 -11.02 -38.32
CA ARG A 15 22.70 -12.36 -37.79
C ARG A 15 24.13 -12.53 -37.25
N SER A 16 25.10 -11.81 -37.79
CA SER A 16 26.50 -11.87 -37.34
C SER A 16 26.77 -10.99 -36.10
N THR A 17 25.93 -9.97 -35.86
CA THR A 17 26.09 -9.04 -34.74
C THR A 17 25.32 -9.48 -33.49
N VAL A 18 24.29 -10.33 -33.65
CA VAL A 18 23.56 -10.94 -32.54
C VAL A 18 24.28 -12.24 -32.20
N ASP A 19 25.22 -12.13 -31.27
CA ASP A 19 25.84 -13.28 -30.64
C ASP A 19 24.74 -14.01 -29.85
N PHE A 20 24.32 -15.19 -30.35
CA PHE A 20 23.38 -16.07 -29.65
C PHE A 20 24.09 -16.62 -28.41
N GLN A 21 24.19 -15.78 -27.38
CA GLN A 21 24.54 -16.27 -26.06
C GLN A 21 23.52 -17.32 -25.66
N LYS A 22 24.05 -18.47 -25.21
CA LYS A 22 23.32 -19.63 -24.71
C LYS A 22 22.03 -19.24 -23.99
N PRO A 23 20.95 -20.02 -24.12
CA PRO A 23 19.76 -19.81 -23.32
C PRO A 23 20.15 -19.69 -21.85
N LEU A 24 19.76 -18.60 -21.19
CA LEU A 24 19.91 -18.47 -19.75
C LEU A 24 19.26 -19.69 -19.11
N ASP A 25 20.06 -20.42 -18.32
CA ASP A 25 19.59 -21.55 -17.56
C ASP A 25 18.33 -21.16 -16.79
N LYS A 26 17.23 -21.85 -17.10
CA LYS A 26 15.90 -21.61 -16.50
C LYS A 26 15.80 -21.99 -15.01
N ASP A 27 16.90 -22.34 -14.37
CA ASP A 27 16.90 -22.93 -13.02
C ASP A 27 17.30 -21.98 -11.89
N SER A 28 17.39 -20.67 -12.11
CA SER A 28 17.67 -19.72 -11.02
C SER A 28 16.46 -18.92 -10.53
N HIS A 29 15.24 -19.20 -11.04
CA HIS A 29 14.06 -18.73 -10.34
C HIS A 29 13.91 -19.56 -9.07
N LYS A 30 14.52 -19.10 -7.96
CA LYS A 30 14.09 -19.50 -6.61
C LYS A 30 12.57 -19.46 -6.62
N LYS A 31 11.93 -20.64 -6.60
CA LYS A 31 10.50 -20.77 -6.34
C LYS A 31 10.24 -19.99 -5.07
N GLN A 32 9.72 -18.77 -5.20
CA GLN A 32 9.14 -18.08 -4.06
C GLN A 32 8.02 -19.02 -3.60
N ASN A 33 8.22 -19.61 -2.42
CA ASN A 33 7.16 -20.39 -1.79
C ASN A 33 5.88 -19.56 -1.86
N PRO A 34 4.77 -20.12 -2.36
CA PRO A 34 3.50 -19.39 -2.35
C PRO A 34 3.28 -18.96 -0.90
N ARG A 35 3.20 -17.64 -0.67
CA ARG A 35 2.89 -17.09 0.64
C ARG A 35 1.65 -17.83 1.11
N LYS A 36 1.71 -18.48 2.27
CA LYS A 36 0.52 -19.02 2.93
C LYS A 36 -0.40 -17.82 3.17
N MET A 37 -1.36 -17.61 2.28
CA MET A 37 -2.44 -16.68 2.55
C MET A 37 -3.12 -17.17 3.82
N SER A 38 -3.30 -16.27 4.78
CA SER A 38 -4.07 -16.54 5.97
C SER A 38 -5.41 -17.14 5.55
N SER A 39 -5.79 -18.27 6.15
CA SER A 39 -7.09 -18.93 5.89
C SER A 39 -8.28 -18.14 6.47
N ILE A 40 -7.99 -17.04 7.17
CA ILE A 40 -8.99 -16.16 7.77
C ILE A 40 -9.44 -15.17 6.70
N ALA A 41 -10.74 -15.07 6.47
CA ALA A 41 -11.31 -14.11 5.53
C ALA A 41 -10.94 -12.65 5.90
N PRO A 42 -10.86 -11.74 4.92
CA PRO A 42 -10.66 -10.32 5.19
C PRO A 42 -11.72 -9.78 6.15
N PHE A 43 -11.34 -8.82 6.99
CA PHE A 43 -12.27 -8.15 7.89
C PHE A 43 -13.11 -7.13 7.11
N GLU A 44 -14.36 -7.46 6.82
CA GLU A 44 -15.26 -6.70 5.96
C GLU A 44 -16.24 -5.78 6.71
N ASN A 45 -16.03 -5.54 7.99
CA ASN A 45 -16.92 -4.66 8.74
C ASN A 45 -16.68 -3.19 8.35
N TYR A 46 -17.26 -2.78 7.22
CA TYR A 46 -17.25 -1.42 6.72
C TYR A 46 -18.43 -0.64 7.30
N SER A 47 -18.36 -0.27 8.58
CA SER A 47 -19.30 0.74 9.06
C SER A 47 -19.03 2.05 8.33
N PHE A 48 -19.83 2.37 7.31
CA PHE A 48 -19.70 3.63 6.62
C PHE A 48 -20.04 4.78 7.55
N LEU A 49 -19.18 5.81 7.55
CA LEU A 49 -19.49 7.06 8.20
C LEU A 49 -20.49 7.84 7.35
N TYR A 50 -21.58 8.28 7.96
CA TYR A 50 -22.54 9.18 7.31
C TYR A 50 -21.96 10.58 7.14
N GLU A 51 -21.08 11.01 8.05
CA GLU A 51 -20.47 12.34 8.06
C GLU A 51 -18.96 12.25 8.32
N ALA A 52 -18.19 13.02 7.57
CA ALA A 52 -16.76 13.19 7.84
C ALA A 52 -16.58 14.00 9.13
N ASN A 53 -15.67 13.56 9.99
CA ASN A 53 -15.41 14.19 11.29
C ASN A 53 -13.93 14.54 11.50
N ILE A 54 -13.08 14.32 10.49
CA ILE A 54 -11.63 14.57 10.57
C ILE A 54 -11.24 15.55 9.46
N THR A 55 -10.50 16.59 9.84
CA THR A 55 -9.98 17.56 8.87
C THR A 55 -8.76 17.02 8.13
N GLY A 56 -8.54 17.52 6.91
CA GLY A 56 -7.38 17.12 6.11
C GLY A 56 -6.04 17.39 6.79
N SER A 57 -5.95 18.47 7.57
CA SER A 57 -4.75 18.91 8.29
C SER A 57 -4.54 18.22 9.64
N GLU A 58 -5.55 17.55 10.19
CA GLU A 58 -5.49 16.92 11.50
C GLU A 58 -4.44 15.81 11.55
N VAL A 59 -3.61 15.82 12.60
CA VAL A 59 -2.64 14.75 12.85
C VAL A 59 -3.32 13.64 13.64
N ILE A 60 -3.32 12.44 13.07
CA ILE A 60 -3.97 11.28 13.68
C ILE A 60 -2.95 10.45 14.47
N THR A 61 -3.37 9.97 15.62
CA THR A 61 -2.63 8.96 16.40
C THR A 61 -3.64 8.08 17.12
N HIS A 62 -3.51 6.78 16.97
CA HIS A 62 -4.30 5.78 17.68
C HIS A 62 -3.43 4.57 18.02
N PHE A 63 -3.64 3.97 19.19
CA PHE A 63 -2.97 2.74 19.60
C PHE A 63 -3.85 1.98 20.58
N LYS A 64 -3.76 0.65 20.52
CA LYS A 64 -4.39 -0.24 21.50
C LYS A 64 -3.50 -0.43 22.71
N ASP A 65 -4.09 -0.80 23.83
CA ASP A 65 -3.37 -1.07 25.09
C ASP A 65 -2.28 -2.13 24.90
N GLY A 66 -1.18 -1.98 25.65
CA GLY A 66 -0.04 -2.90 25.60
C GLY A 66 1.00 -2.59 24.52
N LEU A 67 0.79 -1.59 23.65
CA LEU A 67 1.79 -1.21 22.68
C LEU A 67 2.95 -0.43 23.31
N SER A 68 4.20 -0.83 23.01
CA SER A 68 5.38 -0.10 23.47
C SER A 68 5.43 1.31 22.89
N PRO A 69 5.61 2.37 23.72
CA PRO A 69 5.76 3.75 23.24
C PRO A 69 6.90 3.94 22.23
N LYS A 70 7.95 3.08 22.31
CA LYS A 70 9.08 3.09 21.36
C LYS A 70 8.64 2.78 19.94
N VAL A 71 7.65 1.90 19.75
CA VAL A 71 7.12 1.56 18.43
C VAL A 71 6.41 2.77 17.82
N LEU A 72 5.53 3.41 18.57
CA LEU A 72 4.81 4.59 18.14
C LEU A 72 5.78 5.75 17.78
N LYS A 73 6.84 5.93 18.59
CA LYS A 73 7.89 6.92 18.30
C LYS A 73 8.58 6.64 16.95
N LYS A 74 8.94 5.37 16.68
CA LYS A 74 9.55 4.96 15.39
C LYS A 74 8.62 5.23 14.22
N MET A 75 7.32 4.92 14.36
CA MET A 75 6.30 5.17 13.34
C MET A 75 6.21 6.68 13.02
N LYS A 76 6.09 7.53 14.05
CA LYS A 76 6.01 8.99 13.88
C LYS A 76 7.26 9.60 13.23
N GLN A 77 8.40 8.94 13.37
CA GLN A 77 9.67 9.35 12.76
C GLN A 77 9.91 8.72 11.37
N GLY A 78 9.04 7.83 10.89
CA GLY A 78 9.26 7.08 9.66
C GLY A 78 10.34 5.99 9.74
N ASN A 79 10.86 5.72 10.94
CA ASN A 79 11.95 4.76 11.18
C ASN A 79 11.40 3.31 11.30
N ILE A 80 10.64 2.87 10.30
CA ILE A 80 9.98 1.56 10.28
C ILE A 80 10.42 0.67 9.10
N GLY A 81 11.40 1.15 8.32
CA GLY A 81 11.94 0.43 7.17
C GLY A 81 11.03 0.47 5.93
N SER A 82 11.39 -0.33 4.93
CA SER A 82 10.58 -0.44 3.71
C SER A 82 9.22 -1.04 4.02
N THR A 83 8.17 -0.33 3.62
CA THR A 83 6.79 -0.59 4.03
C THR A 83 5.90 -0.67 2.79
N PRO A 84 5.11 -1.75 2.60
CA PRO A 84 4.12 -1.79 1.54
C PRO A 84 3.15 -0.63 1.66
N SER A 85 2.75 -0.04 0.54
CA SER A 85 1.83 1.10 0.52
C SER A 85 0.68 0.87 -0.45
N ILE A 86 -0.49 1.40 -0.11
CA ILE A 86 -1.65 1.53 -0.98
C ILE A 86 -2.01 3.01 -1.10
N ASP A 87 -2.30 3.45 -2.32
CA ASP A 87 -2.76 4.80 -2.61
C ASP A 87 -4.24 4.76 -3.01
N LEU A 88 -5.06 5.51 -2.29
CA LEU A 88 -6.51 5.57 -2.44
C LEU A 88 -6.98 6.81 -3.22
N HIS A 89 -6.07 7.58 -3.84
CA HIS A 89 -6.48 8.73 -4.61
C HIS A 89 -7.36 8.30 -5.79
N GLY A 90 -8.45 9.03 -6.04
CA GLY A 90 -9.39 8.70 -7.10
C GLY A 90 -10.35 7.53 -6.80
N TYR A 91 -10.20 6.86 -5.67
CA TYR A 91 -11.14 5.81 -5.27
C TYR A 91 -12.46 6.39 -4.75
N LYS A 92 -13.57 5.70 -5.03
CA LYS A 92 -14.82 5.88 -4.30
C LYS A 92 -14.70 5.22 -2.91
N ILE A 93 -15.51 5.64 -1.96
CA ILE A 93 -15.45 5.16 -0.57
C ILE A 93 -15.57 3.64 -0.48
N GLU A 94 -16.53 3.05 -1.19
CA GLU A 94 -16.75 1.60 -1.19
C GLU A 94 -15.54 0.84 -1.72
N GLN A 95 -14.97 1.32 -2.83
CA GLN A 95 -13.77 0.73 -3.43
C GLN A 95 -12.56 0.83 -2.50
N ALA A 96 -12.41 1.99 -1.84
CA ALA A 96 -11.33 2.21 -0.88
C ALA A 96 -11.43 1.25 0.30
N CYS A 97 -12.62 1.08 0.89
CA CYS A 97 -12.84 0.16 1.99
C CYS A 97 -12.46 -1.28 1.62
N GLN A 98 -12.94 -1.76 0.46
CA GLN A 98 -12.60 -3.08 -0.03
C GLN A 98 -11.08 -3.22 -0.24
N SER A 99 -10.48 -2.26 -0.94
CA SER A 99 -9.04 -2.29 -1.24
C SER A 99 -8.18 -2.25 0.01
N VAL A 100 -8.56 -1.49 1.05
CA VAL A 100 -7.86 -1.45 2.34
C VAL A 100 -7.98 -2.78 3.07
N SER A 101 -9.16 -3.41 3.07
CA SER A 101 -9.38 -4.73 3.66
C SER A 101 -8.48 -5.78 3.01
N ASP A 102 -8.54 -5.87 1.68
CA ASP A 102 -7.75 -6.83 0.90
C ASP A 102 -6.25 -6.58 1.09
N PHE A 103 -5.84 -5.31 1.13
CA PHE A 103 -4.45 -4.92 1.33
C PHE A 103 -3.92 -5.33 2.72
N ILE A 104 -4.69 -5.11 3.78
CA ILE A 104 -4.33 -5.56 5.14
C ILE A 104 -4.26 -7.07 5.20
N HIS A 105 -5.23 -7.77 4.60
CA HIS A 105 -5.25 -9.23 4.56
C HIS A 105 -4.04 -9.79 3.81
N PHE A 106 -3.74 -9.25 2.63
CA PHE A 106 -2.61 -9.68 1.81
C PHE A 106 -1.26 -9.46 2.48
N HIS A 107 -1.14 -8.39 3.29
CA HIS A 107 0.07 -8.02 4.01
C HIS A 107 0.03 -8.37 5.50
N SER A 108 -0.76 -9.36 5.91
CA SER A 108 -0.86 -9.83 7.30
C SER A 108 0.47 -10.36 7.88
N ASP A 109 1.42 -10.73 7.00
CA ASP A 109 2.80 -11.09 7.35
C ASP A 109 3.70 -9.88 7.65
N LYS A 110 3.25 -8.66 7.36
CA LYS A 110 4.01 -7.43 7.54
C LYS A 110 3.67 -6.76 8.86
N ARG A 111 4.71 -6.31 9.53
CA ARG A 111 4.55 -5.55 10.78
C ARG A 111 4.00 -4.15 10.55
N PHE A 112 4.39 -3.51 9.45
CA PHE A 112 3.96 -2.17 9.11
C PHE A 112 3.49 -2.11 7.66
N ILE A 113 2.46 -1.29 7.43
CA ILE A 113 1.95 -0.91 6.12
C ILE A 113 1.68 0.60 6.09
N GLN A 114 1.56 1.17 4.89
CA GLN A 114 1.20 2.56 4.69
C GLN A 114 -0.08 2.66 3.88
N ILE A 115 -0.98 3.56 4.28
CA ILE A 115 -2.21 3.87 3.54
C ILE A 115 -2.20 5.36 3.23
N ILE A 116 -2.25 5.70 1.93
CA ILE A 116 -2.31 7.07 1.43
C ILE A 116 -3.76 7.35 1.06
N HIS A 117 -4.44 8.19 1.85
CA HIS A 117 -5.85 8.52 1.69
C HIS A 117 -6.09 9.94 1.16
N GLY A 118 -5.01 10.70 1.01
CA GLY A 118 -5.07 12.10 0.62
C GLY A 118 -5.51 13.03 1.76
N LYS A 119 -5.35 14.34 1.54
CA LYS A 119 -5.71 15.37 2.52
C LYS A 119 -7.15 15.86 2.39
N GLY A 120 -7.84 15.55 1.27
CA GLY A 120 -9.25 15.93 1.07
C GLY A 120 -9.47 17.44 0.90
N TYR A 121 -8.59 18.12 0.18
CA TYR A 121 -8.66 19.58 -0.03
C TYR A 121 -9.91 20.06 -0.78
N HIS A 122 -10.70 19.17 -1.38
CA HIS A 122 -11.86 19.51 -2.21
C HIS A 122 -13.20 19.41 -1.46
N SER A 123 -13.20 19.24 -0.13
CA SER A 123 -14.44 19.26 0.64
C SER A 123 -14.77 20.67 1.12
N ASP A 124 -16.01 21.07 0.98
CA ASP A 124 -16.50 22.43 1.28
C ASP A 124 -16.24 22.91 2.73
N ASN A 125 -16.02 21.97 3.66
CA ASN A 125 -15.80 22.24 5.07
C ASN A 125 -14.39 21.84 5.56
N GLY A 126 -13.42 21.56 4.66
CA GLY A 126 -12.08 21.11 5.02
C GLY A 126 -12.04 19.71 5.66
N LEU A 127 -13.18 19.01 5.72
CA LEU A 127 -13.29 17.67 6.25
C LEU A 127 -12.89 16.64 5.16
N SER A 128 -12.11 15.64 5.53
CA SER A 128 -11.70 14.57 4.60
C SER A 128 -12.54 13.30 4.83
N ILE A 129 -13.48 13.05 3.93
CA ILE A 129 -14.35 11.85 3.98
C ILE A 129 -13.50 10.58 3.93
N MET A 130 -12.58 10.48 2.96
CA MET A 130 -11.73 9.32 2.80
C MET A 130 -10.86 9.05 4.04
N LYS A 131 -10.23 10.08 4.59
CA LYS A 131 -9.43 9.98 5.81
C LYS A 131 -10.28 9.54 7.01
N SER A 132 -11.46 10.15 7.18
CA SER A 132 -12.39 9.80 8.26
C SER A 132 -12.81 8.34 8.17
N GLN A 133 -13.14 7.86 6.97
CA GLN A 133 -13.54 6.49 6.72
C GLN A 133 -12.40 5.50 7.00
N VAL A 134 -11.19 5.77 6.50
CA VAL A 134 -10.00 4.94 6.75
C VAL A 134 -9.70 4.85 8.24
N VAL A 135 -9.68 5.98 8.94
CA VAL A 135 -9.44 6.02 10.39
C VAL A 135 -10.50 5.25 11.16
N HIS A 136 -11.78 5.40 10.79
CA HIS A 136 -12.88 4.67 11.41
C HIS A 136 -12.73 3.16 11.21
N TYR A 137 -12.43 2.71 9.99
CA TYR A 137 -12.19 1.31 9.68
C TYR A 137 -11.00 0.73 10.47
N LEU A 138 -9.86 1.43 10.48
CA LEU A 138 -8.64 0.99 11.18
C LEU A 138 -8.84 0.86 12.70
N LYS A 139 -9.66 1.72 13.32
CA LYS A 139 -9.98 1.62 14.76
C LYS A 139 -10.71 0.32 15.09
N GLN A 140 -11.55 -0.18 14.20
CA GLN A 140 -12.36 -1.38 14.39
C GLN A 140 -11.61 -2.66 14.01
N HIS A 141 -10.60 -2.57 13.13
CA HIS A 141 -9.93 -3.73 12.58
C HIS A 141 -9.17 -4.52 13.67
N PRO A 142 -9.43 -5.85 13.82
CA PRO A 142 -8.87 -6.65 14.94
C PRO A 142 -7.35 -6.74 14.89
N ASN A 143 -6.75 -6.81 13.69
CA ASN A 143 -5.31 -6.96 13.50
C ASN A 143 -4.55 -5.61 13.49
N VAL A 144 -5.23 -4.48 13.61
CA VAL A 144 -4.57 -3.17 13.73
C VAL A 144 -4.27 -2.90 15.20
N LEU A 145 -3.00 -2.73 15.52
CA LEU A 145 -2.51 -2.43 16.87
C LEU A 145 -2.33 -0.93 17.10
N ALA A 146 -1.87 -0.22 16.07
CA ALA A 146 -1.70 1.22 16.11
C ALA A 146 -1.68 1.81 14.71
N PHE A 147 -1.99 3.10 14.59
CA PHE A 147 -1.72 3.89 13.39
C PHE A 147 -1.46 5.35 13.75
N CYS A 148 -0.69 6.03 12.92
CA CYS A 148 -0.43 7.46 13.06
C CYS A 148 -0.19 8.10 11.71
N SER A 149 -0.44 9.42 11.61
CA SER A 149 -0.05 10.20 10.44
C SER A 149 1.43 10.04 10.16
N CYS A 150 1.78 9.98 8.87
CA CYS A 150 3.14 9.88 8.40
C CYS A 150 3.94 11.17 8.65
N PRO A 151 5.30 11.12 8.66
CA PRO A 151 6.13 12.30 8.53
C PRO A 151 5.83 13.07 7.25
N GLN A 152 6.17 14.36 7.23
CA GLN A 152 5.80 15.28 6.14
C GLN A 152 6.36 14.84 4.77
N ASP A 153 7.57 14.30 4.76
CA ASP A 153 8.26 13.76 3.59
C ASP A 153 7.70 12.40 3.10
N MET A 154 6.87 11.76 3.91
CA MET A 154 6.24 10.45 3.63
C MET A 154 4.70 10.54 3.48
N GLY A 155 4.18 11.73 3.13
CA GLY A 155 2.75 11.96 2.90
C GLY A 155 2.05 12.81 3.97
N GLY A 156 2.68 13.05 5.11
CA GLY A 156 2.17 13.93 6.17
C GLY A 156 0.79 13.49 6.68
N THR A 157 -0.12 14.48 6.79
CA THR A 157 -1.50 14.25 7.23
C THR A 157 -2.39 13.57 6.18
N GLY A 158 -1.88 13.38 4.95
CA GLY A 158 -2.57 12.66 3.86
C GLY A 158 -2.31 11.16 3.84
N ALA A 159 -1.46 10.64 4.74
CA ALA A 159 -1.13 9.23 4.82
C ALA A 159 -1.01 8.79 6.29
N VAL A 160 -1.20 7.48 6.52
CA VAL A 160 -1.02 6.86 7.83
C VAL A 160 -0.12 5.64 7.73
N PHE A 161 0.79 5.50 8.68
CA PHE A 161 1.43 4.22 8.98
C PHE A 161 0.55 3.39 9.91
N VAL A 162 0.45 2.12 9.61
CA VAL A 162 -0.36 1.16 10.39
C VAL A 162 0.55 0.05 10.89
N HIS A 163 0.47 -0.24 12.18
CA HIS A 163 1.13 -1.37 12.82
C HIS A 163 0.15 -2.52 12.93
N LEU A 164 0.46 -3.62 12.30
CA LEU A 164 -0.36 -4.83 12.30
C LEU A 164 0.14 -5.83 13.34
N LYS A 165 -0.80 -6.63 13.85
CA LYS A 165 -0.49 -7.86 14.57
C LYS A 165 0.01 -8.86 13.53
N THR A 166 1.24 -9.31 13.69
CA THR A 166 1.81 -10.39 12.87
C THR A 166 1.52 -11.72 13.55
N ASP A 167 0.93 -12.65 12.83
CA ASP A 167 0.85 -14.02 13.28
C ASP A 167 2.26 -14.62 13.17
N VAL A 168 2.89 -14.86 14.31
CA VAL A 168 4.21 -15.50 14.44
C VAL A 168 4.04 -17.02 14.39
#